data_f7b9aec36232c760985a32683c8733d7
#
_entry.id   f7b9aec36232c760985a32683c8733d7
#
_cell.length_a   1.000
_cell.length_b   1.000
_cell.length_c   1.000
_cell.angle_alpha   90.00
_cell.angle_beta   90.00
_cell.angle_gamma   90.00
#
_symmetry.space_group_name_H-M   'P 1'
#
loop_
_entity.id
_entity.type
_entity.pdbx_description
1 polymer ?
#
loop_
_entity_poly.entity_id
_entity_poly.type
_entity_poly.pdbx_seq_one_letter_code
_entity_poly.pdbx_strand_id
1 'polypeptide(L)'
;MEKLVYFDYAATAPVRPEAVRALTDALERFGNPSSRYEYGRQAALRVKEDRETVARAVGCAPGELFFTSCGTEGDNWAIRRGAELNPRKGKHIITTAVEHAAVLETCKDLERRGYEVTYLKPDRTGRITVEQLTAALRPDTVLVSMMLVNNETGVVLPVEPCARAVKAADPAVLFHCDAVQGFLKLPGPLARLGADLVTISGHKIGAPKGIGALYVKKGVRLRPLLTGGGQEEGLRSGTEATAQIAALAAAVRAVQGDAGRLERTAAVKEYTLSKLREAVPRLEVISEGDAPHICAVTLPGYKSEVVVRVLGDRGVCVSSGSACHRGR
;
A
#
# COMPACT_ATOMS: atom_id res chain seq x y z
N MET A 1 -30.24 13.21 -11.25
CA MET A 1 -29.15 12.20 -11.17
C MET A 1 -29.51 11.28 -10.04
N GLU A 2 -29.58 9.97 -10.30
CA GLU A 2 -29.72 8.98 -9.23
C GLU A 2 -28.56 9.15 -8.24
N LYS A 3 -28.83 8.95 -6.96
CA LYS A 3 -27.84 9.14 -5.88
C LYS A 3 -26.70 8.14 -6.07
N LEU A 4 -25.49 8.61 -6.38
CA LEU A 4 -24.30 7.77 -6.51
C LEU A 4 -24.00 7.06 -5.19
N VAL A 5 -23.96 5.75 -5.19
CA VAL A 5 -23.53 4.89 -4.09
C VAL A 5 -22.15 4.33 -4.41
N TYR A 6 -21.12 4.89 -3.79
CA TYR A 6 -19.73 4.51 -4.08
C TYR A 6 -19.20 3.53 -3.04
N PHE A 7 -19.03 2.25 -3.44
CA PHE A 7 -18.49 1.19 -2.60
C PHE A 7 -17.07 0.75 -2.97
N ASP A 8 -16.45 1.39 -3.97
CA ASP A 8 -15.16 0.97 -4.53
C ASP A 8 -13.95 1.66 -3.85
N TYR A 9 -13.98 1.79 -2.54
CA TYR A 9 -12.89 2.42 -1.75
C TYR A 9 -11.56 1.65 -1.82
N ALA A 10 -11.59 0.37 -2.18
CA ALA A 10 -10.39 -0.41 -2.43
C ALA A 10 -9.66 0.03 -3.71
N ALA A 11 -10.40 0.51 -4.73
CA ALA A 11 -9.81 1.10 -5.93
C ALA A 11 -9.26 2.50 -5.67
N THR A 12 -10.04 3.39 -5.06
CA THR A 12 -9.60 4.73 -4.63
C THR A 12 -10.60 5.32 -3.64
N ALA A 13 -10.14 6.09 -2.66
CA ALA A 13 -11.02 6.84 -1.78
C ALA A 13 -11.28 8.25 -2.35
N PRO A 14 -12.47 8.85 -2.13
CA PRO A 14 -12.70 10.26 -2.38
C PRO A 14 -11.68 11.11 -1.62
N VAL A 15 -11.20 12.19 -2.24
CA VAL A 15 -10.27 13.10 -1.58
C VAL A 15 -10.98 13.80 -0.44
N ARG A 16 -10.39 13.77 0.75
CA ARG A 16 -10.95 14.40 1.95
C ARG A 16 -10.94 15.92 1.83
N PRO A 17 -11.95 16.63 2.33
CA PRO A 17 -11.97 18.09 2.28
C PRO A 17 -10.74 18.75 2.93
N GLU A 18 -10.19 18.16 4.00
CA GLU A 18 -8.98 18.62 4.66
C GLU A 18 -7.76 18.51 3.74
N ALA A 19 -7.68 17.43 2.96
CA ALA A 19 -6.61 17.23 2.00
C ALA A 19 -6.73 18.19 0.81
N VAL A 20 -7.95 18.49 0.35
CA VAL A 20 -8.20 19.50 -0.70
C VAL A 20 -7.73 20.87 -0.24
N ARG A 21 -8.14 21.31 0.97
CA ARG A 21 -7.70 22.61 1.54
C ARG A 21 -6.19 22.68 1.65
N ALA A 22 -5.55 21.67 2.24
CA ALA A 22 -4.09 21.65 2.41
C ALA A 22 -3.35 21.67 1.07
N LEU A 23 -3.88 20.98 0.04
CA LEU A 23 -3.35 21.02 -1.33
C LEU A 23 -3.39 22.44 -1.89
N THR A 24 -4.56 23.09 -1.84
CA THR A 24 -4.77 24.45 -2.37
C THR A 24 -3.88 25.46 -1.67
N ASP A 25 -3.85 25.45 -0.33
CA ASP A 25 -2.99 26.32 0.47
C ASP A 25 -1.50 26.15 0.14
N ALA A 26 -1.07 24.90 -0.12
CA ALA A 26 0.31 24.62 -0.47
C ALA A 26 0.67 25.05 -1.91
N LEU A 27 -0.29 25.01 -2.85
CA LEU A 27 -0.11 25.53 -4.21
C LEU A 27 0.07 27.05 -4.21
N GLU A 28 -0.64 27.78 -3.37
CA GLU A 28 -0.46 29.23 -3.21
C GLU A 28 0.91 29.58 -2.61
N ARG A 29 1.50 28.64 -1.86
CA ARG A 29 2.81 28.78 -1.21
C ARG A 29 3.90 28.02 -1.98
N PHE A 30 4.09 28.32 -3.23
CA PHE A 30 4.87 27.62 -4.25
C PHE A 30 6.40 27.57 -4.04
N GLY A 31 6.92 27.88 -2.84
CA GLY A 31 8.36 27.87 -2.54
C GLY A 31 9.02 26.51 -2.81
N ASN A 32 10.21 26.51 -3.42
CA ASN A 32 11.01 25.32 -3.60
C ASN A 32 11.80 25.02 -2.30
N PRO A 33 11.63 23.84 -1.65
CA PRO A 33 12.30 23.50 -0.41
C PRO A 33 13.84 23.51 -0.50
N SER A 34 14.41 23.33 -1.68
CA SER A 34 15.86 23.34 -1.88
C SER A 34 16.44 24.77 -1.99
N SER A 35 15.61 25.81 -2.06
CA SER A 35 16.06 27.19 -2.17
C SER A 35 16.54 27.75 -0.83
N ARG A 36 17.67 28.50 -0.85
CA ARG A 36 18.32 29.00 0.36
C ARG A 36 17.72 30.29 0.94
N TYR A 37 16.90 31.02 0.18
CA TYR A 37 16.19 32.22 0.66
C TYR A 37 15.02 31.84 1.57
N GLU A 38 14.50 32.83 2.32
CA GLU A 38 13.49 32.62 3.37
C GLU A 38 12.26 31.83 2.91
N TYR A 39 11.73 32.18 1.73
CA TYR A 39 10.53 31.50 1.20
C TYR A 39 10.75 30.01 0.92
N GLY A 40 11.96 29.62 0.46
CA GLY A 40 12.35 28.22 0.30
C GLY A 40 12.51 27.51 1.64
N ARG A 41 13.15 28.16 2.63
CA ARG A 41 13.29 27.60 3.99
C ARG A 41 11.93 27.33 4.63
N GLN A 42 10.95 28.23 4.45
CA GLN A 42 9.59 27.99 4.94
C GLN A 42 8.92 26.81 4.25
N ALA A 43 9.13 26.61 2.94
CA ALA A 43 8.65 25.42 2.25
C ALA A 43 9.29 24.13 2.80
N ALA A 44 10.60 24.15 3.04
CA ALA A 44 11.30 23.01 3.65
C ALA A 44 10.79 22.69 5.07
N LEU A 45 10.52 23.68 5.89
CA LEU A 45 9.96 23.47 7.23
C LEU A 45 8.59 22.80 7.18
N ARG A 46 7.72 23.22 6.28
CA ARG A 46 6.39 22.59 6.09
C ARG A 46 6.51 21.13 5.64
N VAL A 47 7.36 20.85 4.66
CA VAL A 47 7.62 19.46 4.23
C VAL A 47 8.12 18.63 5.40
N LYS A 48 8.98 19.17 6.27
CA LYS A 48 9.44 18.48 7.47
C LYS A 48 8.31 18.17 8.44
N GLU A 49 7.45 19.14 8.76
CA GLU A 49 6.29 18.98 9.66
C GLU A 49 5.29 17.92 9.10
N ASP A 50 5.04 17.97 7.81
CA ASP A 50 4.16 17.02 7.14
C ASP A 50 4.76 15.61 7.12
N ARG A 51 6.09 15.48 6.92
CA ARG A 51 6.82 14.21 7.05
C ARG A 51 6.72 13.65 8.46
N GLU A 52 6.91 14.48 9.49
CA GLU A 52 6.75 14.07 10.90
C GLU A 52 5.33 13.53 11.18
N THR A 53 4.31 14.13 10.57
CA THR A 53 2.91 13.68 10.70
C THR A 53 2.74 12.28 10.09
N VAL A 54 3.21 12.06 8.88
CA VAL A 54 3.08 10.77 8.19
C VAL A 54 3.94 9.70 8.87
N ALA A 55 5.18 10.04 9.24
CA ALA A 55 6.10 9.14 9.94
C ALA A 55 5.52 8.65 11.27
N ARG A 56 4.92 9.56 12.06
CA ARG A 56 4.23 9.20 13.31
C ARG A 56 3.09 8.22 13.07
N ALA A 57 2.33 8.38 12.01
CA ALA A 57 1.24 7.46 11.66
C ALA A 57 1.74 6.08 11.20
N VAL A 58 2.87 6.03 10.51
CA VAL A 58 3.57 4.79 10.16
C VAL A 58 4.21 4.15 11.41
N GLY A 59 4.60 4.96 12.40
CA GLY A 59 5.26 4.55 13.63
C GLY A 59 6.79 4.53 13.51
N CYS A 60 7.37 5.36 12.65
CA CYS A 60 8.81 5.45 12.38
C CYS A 60 9.37 6.85 12.66
N ALA A 61 10.69 7.00 12.63
CA ALA A 61 11.33 8.31 12.66
C ALA A 61 11.17 9.03 11.30
N PRO A 62 11.12 10.37 11.27
CA PRO A 62 11.00 11.13 10.02
C PRO A 62 12.08 10.82 8.98
N GLY A 63 13.32 10.55 9.39
CA GLY A 63 14.42 10.18 8.50
C GLY A 63 14.35 8.73 7.98
N GLU A 64 13.33 7.98 8.33
CA GLU A 64 13.05 6.64 7.81
C GLU A 64 11.90 6.64 6.78
N LEU A 65 11.28 7.80 6.52
CA LEU A 65 10.15 7.94 5.60
C LEU A 65 10.54 8.77 4.40
N PHE A 66 10.34 8.22 3.20
CA PHE A 66 10.67 8.87 1.92
C PHE A 66 9.42 8.98 1.05
N PHE A 67 9.12 10.19 0.55
CA PHE A 67 7.95 10.38 -0.28
C PHE A 67 8.18 9.83 -1.70
N THR A 68 7.16 9.20 -2.23
CA THR A 68 7.09 8.65 -3.58
C THR A 68 5.86 9.20 -4.31
N SER A 69 5.79 9.02 -5.63
CA SER A 69 4.61 9.45 -6.40
C SER A 69 3.39 8.54 -6.20
N CYS A 70 3.58 7.30 -5.77
CA CYS A 70 2.49 6.33 -5.58
C CYS A 70 3.02 5.04 -4.92
N GLY A 71 2.14 4.11 -4.59
CA GLY A 71 2.50 2.78 -4.11
C GLY A 71 3.36 2.01 -5.10
N THR A 72 3.04 2.07 -6.40
CA THR A 72 3.82 1.39 -7.45
C THR A 72 5.28 1.83 -7.48
N GLU A 73 5.58 3.12 -7.30
CA GLU A 73 6.96 3.60 -7.18
C GLU A 73 7.64 3.01 -5.92
N GLY A 74 6.93 3.02 -4.78
CA GLY A 74 7.44 2.46 -3.52
C GLY A 74 7.77 0.97 -3.64
N ASP A 75 6.87 0.16 -4.20
CA ASP A 75 7.06 -1.28 -4.41
C ASP A 75 8.24 -1.55 -5.36
N ASN A 76 8.29 -0.85 -6.49
CA ASN A 76 9.41 -0.98 -7.44
C ASN A 76 10.74 -0.61 -6.79
N TRP A 77 10.77 0.46 -6.00
CA TRP A 77 11.98 0.89 -5.32
C TRP A 77 12.42 -0.14 -4.27
N ALA A 78 11.50 -0.54 -3.40
CA ALA A 78 11.76 -1.52 -2.34
C ALA A 78 12.27 -2.85 -2.92
N ILE A 79 11.59 -3.39 -3.93
CA ILE A 79 11.90 -4.72 -4.48
C ILE A 79 13.18 -4.68 -5.31
N ARG A 80 13.31 -3.73 -6.24
CA ARG A 80 14.50 -3.66 -7.11
C ARG A 80 15.77 -3.38 -6.32
N ARG A 81 15.75 -2.35 -5.49
CA ARG A 81 16.94 -1.94 -4.74
C ARG A 81 17.19 -2.81 -3.51
N GLY A 82 16.14 -3.39 -2.93
CA GLY A 82 16.25 -4.39 -1.88
C GLY A 82 16.94 -5.67 -2.38
N ALA A 83 16.52 -6.19 -3.55
CA ALA A 83 17.16 -7.35 -4.17
C ALA A 83 18.64 -7.13 -4.53
N GLU A 84 18.99 -5.89 -4.91
CA GLU A 84 20.37 -5.50 -5.27
C GLU A 84 21.27 -5.19 -4.07
N LEU A 85 20.72 -5.15 -2.84
CA LEU A 85 21.47 -4.67 -1.67
C LEU A 85 22.60 -5.62 -1.26
N ASN A 86 22.39 -6.92 -1.39
CA ASN A 86 23.35 -7.94 -1.01
C ASN A 86 23.70 -8.90 -2.16
N PRO A 87 24.39 -8.43 -3.21
CA PRO A 87 24.60 -9.20 -4.44
C PRO A 87 25.52 -10.44 -4.24
N ARG A 88 26.30 -10.47 -3.16
CA ARG A 88 27.16 -11.62 -2.84
C ARG A 88 26.39 -12.76 -2.17
N LYS A 89 25.24 -12.47 -1.57
CA LYS A 89 24.39 -13.47 -0.90
C LYS A 89 23.67 -14.35 -1.92
N GLY A 90 23.15 -13.75 -2.99
CA GLY A 90 22.40 -14.49 -4.00
C GLY A 90 21.41 -13.65 -4.79
N LYS A 91 20.47 -14.33 -5.44
CA LYS A 91 19.46 -13.72 -6.31
C LYS A 91 18.06 -14.34 -6.13
N HIS A 92 17.78 -14.99 -5.00
CA HIS A 92 16.47 -15.56 -4.74
C HIS A 92 15.56 -14.57 -4.01
N ILE A 93 14.33 -14.44 -4.51
CA ILE A 93 13.26 -13.59 -3.96
C ILE A 93 12.06 -14.48 -3.64
N ILE A 94 11.40 -14.21 -2.52
CA ILE A 94 10.12 -14.84 -2.18
C ILE A 94 9.04 -13.77 -2.20
N THR A 95 7.93 -14.07 -2.86
CA THR A 95 6.72 -13.23 -2.83
C THR A 95 5.47 -14.10 -2.82
N THR A 96 4.28 -13.51 -2.76
CA THR A 96 3.04 -14.28 -2.85
C THR A 96 2.43 -14.20 -4.25
N ALA A 97 1.66 -15.22 -4.65
CA ALA A 97 0.97 -15.23 -5.94
C ALA A 97 -0.25 -14.27 -5.98
N VAL A 98 -0.59 -13.65 -4.86
CA VAL A 98 -1.75 -12.76 -4.70
C VAL A 98 -1.39 -11.29 -4.53
N GLU A 99 -0.14 -10.94 -4.78
CA GLU A 99 0.35 -9.56 -4.70
C GLU A 99 -0.31 -8.65 -5.75
N HIS A 100 -0.26 -7.35 -5.47
CA HIS A 100 -0.62 -6.35 -6.46
C HIS A 100 0.31 -6.42 -7.69
N ALA A 101 -0.21 -6.01 -8.87
CA ALA A 101 0.55 -6.01 -10.12
C ALA A 101 1.89 -5.25 -10.03
N ALA A 102 1.99 -4.20 -9.19
CA ALA A 102 3.24 -3.47 -8.96
C ALA A 102 4.35 -4.36 -8.39
N VAL A 103 4.03 -5.34 -7.55
CA VAL A 103 4.95 -6.33 -7.01
C VAL A 103 5.20 -7.44 -8.02
N LEU A 104 4.14 -8.06 -8.56
CA LEU A 104 4.26 -9.20 -9.47
C LEU A 104 5.05 -8.86 -10.74
N GLU A 105 4.73 -7.74 -11.40
CA GLU A 105 5.42 -7.34 -12.63
C GLU A 105 6.89 -6.91 -12.35
N THR A 106 7.16 -6.34 -11.17
CA THR A 106 8.53 -6.04 -10.76
C THR A 106 9.33 -7.33 -10.51
N CYS A 107 8.74 -8.35 -9.89
CA CYS A 107 9.36 -9.66 -9.72
C CYS A 107 9.65 -10.32 -11.07
N LYS A 108 8.68 -10.34 -12.00
CA LYS A 108 8.87 -10.86 -13.37
C LYS A 108 9.98 -10.11 -14.14
N ASP A 109 10.12 -8.79 -13.92
CA ASP A 109 11.23 -8.05 -14.54
C ASP A 109 12.59 -8.48 -13.94
N LEU A 110 12.65 -8.75 -12.64
CA LEU A 110 13.85 -9.27 -12.00
C LEU A 110 14.19 -10.69 -12.46
N GLU A 111 13.19 -11.56 -12.71
CA GLU A 111 13.41 -12.88 -13.33
C GLU A 111 14.11 -12.73 -14.68
N ARG A 112 13.69 -11.80 -15.55
CA ARG A 112 14.37 -11.49 -16.82
C ARG A 112 15.81 -11.00 -16.64
N ARG A 113 16.16 -10.53 -15.45
CA ARG A 113 17.52 -10.09 -15.07
C ARG A 113 18.33 -11.18 -14.34
N GLY A 114 17.81 -12.41 -14.30
CA GLY A 114 18.46 -13.59 -13.73
C GLY A 114 18.30 -13.74 -12.22
N TYR A 115 17.23 -13.17 -11.64
CA TYR A 115 16.77 -13.53 -10.30
C TYR A 115 15.85 -14.75 -10.37
N GLU A 116 15.80 -15.54 -9.31
CA GLU A 116 14.82 -16.59 -9.12
C GLU A 116 13.74 -16.10 -8.16
N VAL A 117 12.46 -16.31 -8.52
CA VAL A 117 11.34 -15.87 -7.69
C VAL A 117 10.47 -17.05 -7.30
N THR A 118 10.29 -17.25 -6.00
CA THR A 118 9.30 -18.18 -5.46
C THR A 118 8.00 -17.43 -5.16
N TYR A 119 6.91 -17.83 -5.84
CA TYR A 119 5.58 -17.31 -5.63
C TYR A 119 4.79 -18.24 -4.70
N LEU A 120 4.62 -17.86 -3.42
CA LEU A 120 3.84 -18.63 -2.46
C LEU A 120 2.36 -18.62 -2.88
N LYS A 121 1.79 -19.80 -3.05
CA LYS A 121 0.37 -19.95 -3.38
C LYS A 121 -0.46 -19.96 -2.10
N PRO A 122 -1.53 -19.13 -2.03
CA PRO A 122 -2.44 -19.18 -0.89
C PRO A 122 -3.24 -20.48 -0.86
N ASP A 123 -3.77 -20.79 0.28
CA ASP A 123 -4.80 -21.82 0.41
C ASP A 123 -6.14 -21.35 -0.20
N ARG A 124 -7.18 -22.18 -0.10
CA ARG A 124 -8.52 -21.87 -0.61
C ARG A 124 -9.20 -20.69 0.09
N THR A 125 -8.70 -20.28 1.24
CA THR A 125 -9.19 -19.11 2.01
C THR A 125 -8.39 -17.84 1.70
N GLY A 126 -7.42 -17.92 0.79
CA GLY A 126 -6.55 -16.80 0.42
C GLY A 126 -5.39 -16.55 1.38
N ARG A 127 -5.10 -17.47 2.30
CA ARG A 127 -4.08 -17.31 3.34
C ARG A 127 -2.74 -17.93 2.96
N ILE A 128 -1.68 -17.30 3.43
CA ILE A 128 -0.30 -17.81 3.41
C ILE A 128 0.08 -18.10 4.87
N THR A 129 0.83 -19.18 5.11
CA THR A 129 1.30 -19.50 6.47
C THR A 129 2.77 -19.19 6.66
N VAL A 130 3.20 -19.06 7.91
CA VAL A 130 4.62 -18.86 8.28
C VAL A 130 5.45 -20.06 7.84
N GLU A 131 4.89 -21.27 7.96
CA GLU A 131 5.55 -22.52 7.58
C GLU A 131 5.81 -22.60 6.08
N GLN A 132 4.84 -22.16 5.24
CA GLN A 132 5.04 -22.07 3.79
C GLN A 132 6.20 -21.11 3.45
N LEU A 133 6.25 -19.95 4.10
CA LEU A 133 7.32 -18.98 3.88
C LEU A 133 8.67 -19.53 4.32
N THR A 134 8.75 -20.08 5.52
CA THR A 134 10.03 -20.58 6.07
C THR A 134 10.56 -21.76 5.29
N ALA A 135 9.68 -22.65 4.79
CA ALA A 135 10.05 -23.77 3.91
C ALA A 135 10.61 -23.30 2.54
N ALA A 136 10.24 -22.10 2.10
CA ALA A 136 10.72 -21.52 0.86
C ALA A 136 12.05 -20.74 1.02
N LEU A 137 12.50 -20.48 2.25
CA LEU A 137 13.77 -19.79 2.48
C LEU A 137 14.95 -20.65 2.03
N ARG A 138 15.87 -20.01 1.33
CA ARG A 138 17.11 -20.61 0.80
C ARG A 138 18.32 -19.80 1.28
N PRO A 139 19.54 -20.37 1.28
CA PRO A 139 20.75 -19.63 1.64
C PRO A 139 21.01 -18.39 0.76
N ASP A 140 20.54 -18.42 -0.50
CA ASP A 140 20.68 -17.35 -1.48
C ASP A 140 19.44 -16.41 -1.53
N THR A 141 18.48 -16.56 -0.62
CA THR A 141 17.33 -15.62 -0.49
C THR A 141 17.84 -14.25 -0.04
N VAL A 142 17.50 -13.21 -0.78
CA VAL A 142 17.91 -11.82 -0.49
C VAL A 142 16.73 -10.93 -0.06
N LEU A 143 15.51 -11.24 -0.49
CA LEU A 143 14.33 -10.44 -0.27
C LEU A 143 13.08 -11.32 -0.13
N VAL A 144 12.24 -10.96 0.83
CA VAL A 144 10.83 -11.39 0.91
C VAL A 144 9.96 -10.18 0.68
N SER A 145 8.93 -10.28 -0.16
CA SER A 145 7.90 -9.24 -0.34
C SER A 145 6.52 -9.84 -0.13
N MET A 146 5.74 -9.28 0.80
CA MET A 146 4.40 -9.77 1.16
C MET A 146 3.48 -8.59 1.44
N MET A 147 2.32 -8.55 0.78
CA MET A 147 1.31 -7.53 1.06
C MET A 147 0.67 -7.76 2.43
N LEU A 148 0.24 -6.67 3.08
CA LEU A 148 -0.44 -6.75 4.37
C LEU A 148 -1.92 -7.16 4.22
N VAL A 149 -2.60 -6.56 3.26
CA VAL A 149 -4.03 -6.81 2.98
C VAL A 149 -4.20 -7.05 1.51
N ASN A 150 -4.82 -8.16 1.15
CA ASN A 150 -5.13 -8.42 -0.24
C ASN A 150 -6.22 -7.45 -0.73
N ASN A 151 -5.94 -6.76 -1.82
CA ASN A 151 -6.78 -5.69 -2.36
C ASN A 151 -8.09 -6.18 -3.00
N GLU A 152 -8.24 -7.48 -3.25
CA GLU A 152 -9.42 -8.09 -3.85
C GLU A 152 -10.27 -8.81 -2.82
N THR A 153 -9.64 -9.63 -1.98
CA THR A 153 -10.35 -10.48 -1.01
C THR A 153 -10.48 -9.88 0.38
N GLY A 154 -9.63 -8.89 0.72
CA GLY A 154 -9.58 -8.30 2.05
C GLY A 154 -8.92 -9.20 3.11
N VAL A 155 -8.34 -10.32 2.71
CA VAL A 155 -7.58 -11.20 3.63
C VAL A 155 -6.34 -10.47 4.14
N VAL A 156 -6.12 -10.52 5.45
CA VAL A 156 -4.91 -9.98 6.09
C VAL A 156 -3.87 -11.09 6.14
N LEU A 157 -2.72 -10.86 5.50
CA LEU A 157 -1.62 -11.80 5.50
C LEU A 157 -0.76 -11.65 6.78
N PRO A 158 -0.13 -12.73 7.26
CA PRO A 158 0.58 -12.75 8.54
C PRO A 158 1.98 -12.12 8.44
N VAL A 159 2.05 -10.83 8.05
CA VAL A 159 3.29 -10.11 7.79
C VAL A 159 4.21 -10.10 9.02
N GLU A 160 3.68 -9.76 10.21
CA GLU A 160 4.49 -9.66 11.43
C GLU A 160 5.13 -11.00 11.83
N PRO A 161 4.40 -12.13 11.97
CA PRO A 161 5.03 -13.42 12.27
C PRO A 161 5.95 -13.90 11.15
N CYS A 162 5.64 -13.63 9.89
CA CYS A 162 6.50 -13.94 8.74
C CYS A 162 7.81 -13.14 8.79
N ALA A 163 7.75 -11.83 8.99
CA ALA A 163 8.94 -10.99 9.11
C ALA A 163 9.83 -11.45 10.27
N ARG A 164 9.24 -11.76 11.43
CA ARG A 164 9.95 -12.28 12.59
C ARG A 164 10.63 -13.62 12.28
N ALA A 165 9.94 -14.54 11.62
CA ALA A 165 10.51 -15.84 11.24
C ALA A 165 11.66 -15.71 10.24
N VAL A 166 11.53 -14.84 9.24
CA VAL A 166 12.61 -14.54 8.28
C VAL A 166 13.83 -13.97 8.99
N LYS A 167 13.65 -13.00 9.89
CA LYS A 167 14.76 -12.39 10.63
C LYS A 167 15.41 -13.35 11.61
N ALA A 168 14.67 -14.30 12.18
CA ALA A 168 15.22 -15.35 13.02
C ALA A 168 16.05 -16.38 12.24
N ALA A 169 15.61 -16.70 11.01
CA ALA A 169 16.32 -17.61 10.12
C ALA A 169 17.58 -16.96 9.51
N ASP A 170 17.46 -15.73 9.01
CA ASP A 170 18.56 -14.98 8.42
C ASP A 170 18.28 -13.46 8.48
N PRO A 171 18.94 -12.71 9.37
CA PRO A 171 18.75 -11.27 9.51
C PRO A 171 19.20 -10.45 8.28
N ALA A 172 20.01 -11.03 7.37
CA ALA A 172 20.44 -10.37 6.15
C ALA A 172 19.38 -10.38 5.03
N VAL A 173 18.35 -11.21 5.13
CA VAL A 173 17.22 -11.20 4.20
C VAL A 173 16.35 -9.99 4.50
N LEU A 174 16.12 -9.13 3.50
CA LEU A 174 15.19 -8.01 3.65
C LEU A 174 13.73 -8.48 3.60
N PHE A 175 12.90 -7.80 4.38
CA PHE A 175 11.46 -8.00 4.33
C PHE A 175 10.76 -6.70 3.90
N HIS A 176 10.08 -6.74 2.75
CA HIS A 176 9.24 -5.68 2.23
C HIS A 176 7.77 -6.01 2.46
N CYS A 177 6.99 -5.00 2.83
CA CYS A 177 5.54 -5.10 2.96
C CYS A 177 4.84 -4.04 2.09
N ASP A 178 4.03 -4.47 1.12
CA ASP A 178 3.02 -3.59 0.51
C ASP A 178 1.87 -3.42 1.51
N ALA A 179 1.82 -2.25 2.16
CA ALA A 179 0.78 -1.90 3.12
C ALA A 179 -0.25 -0.90 2.56
N VAL A 180 -0.34 -0.77 1.25
CA VAL A 180 -1.24 0.18 0.58
C VAL A 180 -2.70 0.00 0.99
N GLN A 181 -3.15 -1.23 1.17
CA GLN A 181 -4.50 -1.52 1.68
C GLN A 181 -4.57 -1.62 3.21
N GLY A 182 -3.44 -1.67 3.91
CA GLY A 182 -3.40 -1.79 5.38
C GLY A 182 -3.25 -0.45 6.10
N PHE A 183 -2.54 0.52 5.51
CA PHE A 183 -2.23 1.80 6.14
C PHE A 183 -3.48 2.55 6.59
N LEU A 184 -3.58 2.79 7.91
CA LEU A 184 -4.73 3.44 8.57
C LEU A 184 -6.09 2.75 8.33
N LYS A 185 -6.11 1.52 7.80
CA LYS A 185 -7.30 0.69 7.61
C LYS A 185 -7.30 -0.57 8.48
N LEU A 186 -6.17 -0.86 9.08
CA LEU A 186 -6.01 -1.80 10.18
C LEU A 186 -5.49 -1.06 11.41
N PRO A 187 -5.70 -1.60 12.62
CA PRO A 187 -5.18 -1.00 13.85
C PRO A 187 -3.66 -1.15 13.96
N GLY A 188 -3.03 -0.19 14.61
CA GLY A 188 -1.61 -0.21 14.94
C GLY A 188 -0.68 0.39 13.87
N PRO A 189 0.53 0.76 14.29
CA PRO A 189 1.53 1.34 13.41
C PRO A 189 2.25 0.28 12.57
N LEU A 190 2.49 0.57 11.30
CA LEU A 190 3.09 -0.35 10.34
C LEU A 190 4.54 -0.74 10.67
N ALA A 191 5.31 0.15 11.31
CA ALA A 191 6.69 -0.16 11.70
C ALA A 191 6.80 -1.32 12.71
N ARG A 192 5.71 -1.63 13.45
CA ARG A 192 5.65 -2.79 14.36
C ARG A 192 5.56 -4.13 13.65
N LEU A 193 5.23 -4.15 12.36
CA LEU A 193 5.20 -5.38 11.56
C LEU A 193 6.57 -6.05 11.42
N GLY A 194 7.65 -5.37 11.81
CA GLY A 194 9.01 -5.90 11.74
C GLY A 194 9.60 -5.95 10.33
N ALA A 195 8.88 -5.44 9.33
CA ALA A 195 9.40 -5.29 7.98
C ALA A 195 10.52 -4.23 7.91
N ASP A 196 11.47 -4.42 7.01
CA ASP A 196 12.54 -3.46 6.77
C ASP A 196 12.12 -2.33 5.84
N LEU A 197 11.16 -2.62 4.95
CA LEU A 197 10.62 -1.71 3.94
C LEU A 197 9.10 -1.81 3.95
N VAL A 198 8.39 -0.67 3.95
CA VAL A 198 6.92 -0.67 3.89
C VAL A 198 6.43 0.40 2.92
N THR A 199 5.64 -0.01 1.95
CA THR A 199 5.03 0.89 0.95
C THR A 199 3.64 1.33 1.38
N ILE A 200 3.33 2.64 1.24
CA ILE A 200 1.99 3.20 1.41
C ILE A 200 1.59 4.08 0.23
N SER A 201 0.29 4.27 0.03
CA SER A 201 -0.27 5.14 -1.02
C SER A 201 -1.37 6.04 -0.50
N GLY A 202 -1.28 7.33 -0.80
CA GLY A 202 -2.17 8.36 -0.23
C GLY A 202 -3.63 8.24 -0.70
N HIS A 203 -3.87 7.91 -1.97
CA HIS A 203 -5.22 7.88 -2.53
C HIS A 203 -6.13 6.79 -1.93
N LYS A 204 -5.58 5.84 -1.21
CA LYS A 204 -6.36 4.80 -0.51
C LYS A 204 -6.91 5.28 0.83
N ILE A 205 -6.43 6.42 1.35
CA ILE A 205 -6.88 7.02 2.62
C ILE A 205 -7.50 8.42 2.45
N GLY A 206 -7.76 8.82 1.20
CA GLY A 206 -8.38 10.10 0.88
C GLY A 206 -7.42 11.27 0.71
N ALA A 207 -6.15 11.02 0.45
CA ALA A 207 -5.24 11.98 -0.17
C ALA A 207 -5.42 11.98 -1.70
N PRO A 208 -4.94 12.99 -2.44
CA PRO A 208 -4.93 12.96 -3.89
C PRO A 208 -4.08 11.81 -4.43
N LYS A 209 -4.31 11.43 -5.69
CA LYS A 209 -3.40 10.60 -6.46
C LYS A 209 -2.08 11.35 -6.67
N GLY A 210 -0.99 10.63 -6.94
CA GLY A 210 0.32 11.25 -7.17
C GLY A 210 1.17 11.41 -5.91
N ILE A 211 0.80 10.76 -4.80
CA ILE A 211 1.58 10.74 -3.56
C ILE A 211 1.50 9.39 -2.85
N GLY A 212 2.64 8.92 -2.38
CA GLY A 212 2.83 7.77 -1.52
C GLY A 212 4.06 7.97 -0.65
N ALA A 213 4.47 6.94 0.08
CA ALA A 213 5.73 6.93 0.78
C ALA A 213 6.28 5.52 0.94
N LEU A 214 7.60 5.43 1.08
CA LEU A 214 8.33 4.24 1.46
C LEU A 214 8.97 4.46 2.83
N TYR A 215 8.63 3.61 3.80
CA TYR A 215 9.39 3.46 5.02
C TYR A 215 10.62 2.60 4.74
N VAL A 216 11.78 3.07 5.16
CA VAL A 216 13.06 2.37 5.09
C VAL A 216 13.63 2.32 6.51
N LYS A 217 13.69 1.14 7.09
CA LYS A 217 14.15 0.93 8.46
C LYS A 217 15.58 1.43 8.63
N LYS A 218 15.86 2.09 9.75
CA LYS A 218 17.19 2.56 10.10
C LYS A 218 18.24 1.45 9.97
N GLY A 219 19.31 1.74 9.24
CA GLY A 219 20.40 0.79 8.97
C GLY A 219 20.29 0.10 7.60
N VAL A 220 19.12 0.11 6.94
CA VAL A 220 18.99 -0.35 5.55
C VAL A 220 19.52 0.72 4.61
N ARG A 221 20.60 0.42 3.89
CA ARG A 221 21.25 1.36 2.95
C ARG A 221 20.71 1.18 1.53
N LEU A 222 19.43 1.46 1.36
CA LEU A 222 18.77 1.35 0.08
C LEU A 222 19.39 2.34 -0.94
N ARG A 223 19.65 1.87 -2.17
CA ARG A 223 20.11 2.74 -3.24
C ARG A 223 18.93 3.52 -3.84
N PRO A 224 19.15 4.73 -4.38
CA PRO A 224 18.10 5.49 -5.03
C PRO A 224 17.54 4.73 -6.26
N LEU A 225 16.22 4.80 -6.45
CA LEU A 225 15.58 4.38 -7.70
C LEU A 225 15.73 5.48 -8.75
N LEU A 226 15.51 6.73 -8.34
CA LEU A 226 15.62 7.92 -9.17
C LEU A 226 16.83 8.74 -8.72
N THR A 227 17.78 8.95 -9.61
CA THR A 227 18.98 9.76 -9.38
C THR A 227 18.77 11.19 -9.88
N GLY A 228 19.43 12.17 -9.26
CA GLY A 228 19.30 13.59 -9.65
C GLY A 228 19.81 14.56 -8.60
N GLY A 229 19.01 15.58 -8.24
CA GLY A 229 19.39 16.74 -7.44
C GLY A 229 19.52 16.52 -5.93
N GLY A 230 19.44 15.29 -5.42
CA GLY A 230 19.71 14.99 -4.02
C GLY A 230 18.53 15.18 -3.06
N GLN A 231 17.32 15.42 -3.55
CA GLN A 231 16.11 15.48 -2.72
C GLN A 231 15.87 14.17 -1.99
N GLU A 232 15.04 14.18 -0.95
CA GLU A 232 14.80 13.03 -0.09
C GLU A 232 16.13 12.39 0.39
N GLU A 233 17.04 13.20 0.88
CA GLU A 233 18.37 12.78 1.37
C GLU A 233 19.21 12.03 0.32
N GLY A 234 18.99 12.32 -0.97
CA GLY A 234 19.67 11.67 -2.10
C GLY A 234 19.07 10.31 -2.49
N LEU A 235 18.06 9.86 -1.80
CA LEU A 235 17.45 8.55 -2.00
C LEU A 235 16.31 8.58 -3.02
N ARG A 236 15.63 9.73 -3.17
CA ARG A 236 14.61 9.91 -4.20
C ARG A 236 14.67 11.33 -4.76
N SER A 237 15.38 11.49 -5.83
CA SER A 237 15.57 12.80 -6.48
C SER A 237 14.32 13.27 -7.23
N GLY A 238 14.24 14.56 -7.42
CA GLY A 238 13.13 15.30 -8.03
C GLY A 238 12.54 16.29 -7.02
N THR A 239 12.21 17.50 -7.49
CA THR A 239 11.62 18.54 -6.65
C THR A 239 10.44 18.00 -5.87
N GLU A 240 10.41 18.23 -4.57
CA GLU A 240 9.41 17.72 -3.66
C GLU A 240 8.01 18.21 -4.02
N ALA A 241 7.06 17.31 -4.10
CA ALA A 241 5.66 17.60 -4.42
C ALA A 241 4.96 18.20 -3.18
N THR A 242 5.34 19.42 -2.79
CA THR A 242 4.94 20.06 -1.52
C THR A 242 3.44 20.06 -1.29
N ALA A 243 2.65 20.31 -2.34
CA ALA A 243 1.19 20.32 -2.25
C ALA A 243 0.61 18.93 -1.98
N GLN A 244 1.12 17.91 -2.64
CA GLN A 244 0.68 16.52 -2.43
C GLN A 244 1.13 16.01 -1.06
N ILE A 245 2.32 16.38 -0.59
CA ILE A 245 2.84 16.02 0.74
C ILE A 245 1.94 16.65 1.82
N ALA A 246 1.58 17.92 1.72
CA ALA A 246 0.68 18.60 2.61
C ALA A 246 -0.71 17.94 2.65
N ALA A 247 -1.24 17.56 1.47
CA ALA A 247 -2.51 16.88 1.35
C ALA A 247 -2.48 15.47 1.96
N LEU A 248 -1.37 14.73 1.79
CA LEU A 248 -1.21 13.41 2.43
C LEU A 248 -1.20 13.55 3.95
N ALA A 249 -0.44 14.48 4.51
CA ALA A 249 -0.39 14.72 5.95
C ALA A 249 -1.76 15.15 6.50
N ALA A 250 -2.51 16.00 5.77
CA ALA A 250 -3.86 16.40 6.15
C ALA A 250 -4.84 15.22 6.13
N ALA A 251 -4.76 14.34 5.11
CA ALA A 251 -5.56 13.12 5.06
C ALA A 251 -5.24 12.18 6.23
N VAL A 252 -3.96 12.03 6.58
CA VAL A 252 -3.52 11.23 7.73
C VAL A 252 -4.13 11.77 9.03
N ARG A 253 -4.01 13.09 9.29
CA ARG A 253 -4.62 13.74 10.46
C ARG A 253 -6.14 13.54 10.52
N ALA A 254 -6.82 13.72 9.41
CA ALA A 254 -8.27 13.55 9.33
C ALA A 254 -8.72 12.11 9.59
N VAL A 255 -7.97 11.11 9.07
CA VAL A 255 -8.26 9.70 9.33
C VAL A 255 -8.02 9.32 10.79
N GLN A 256 -6.92 9.80 11.39
CA GLN A 256 -6.62 9.52 12.81
C GLN A 256 -7.57 10.23 13.77
N GLY A 257 -8.10 11.39 13.39
CA GLY A 257 -9.11 12.13 14.17
C GLY A 257 -10.52 11.56 14.08
N ASP A 258 -10.78 10.63 13.18
CA ASP A 258 -12.10 10.00 12.99
C ASP A 258 -12.26 8.76 13.89
N ALA A 259 -12.53 9.00 15.15
CA ALA A 259 -12.72 7.95 16.15
C ALA A 259 -13.89 7.00 15.76
N GLY A 260 -13.71 5.70 16.00
CA GLY A 260 -14.72 4.67 15.67
C GLY A 260 -14.90 4.41 14.17
N ARG A 261 -14.01 4.93 13.31
CA ARG A 261 -14.11 4.74 11.84
C ARG A 261 -13.98 3.27 11.44
N LEU A 262 -13.06 2.53 12.03
CA LEU A 262 -12.85 1.12 11.69
C LEU A 262 -14.06 0.28 12.10
N GLU A 263 -14.60 0.53 13.27
CA GLU A 263 -15.80 -0.13 13.80
C GLU A 263 -17.03 0.18 12.92
N ARG A 264 -17.23 1.44 12.53
CA ARG A 264 -18.31 1.80 11.59
C ARG A 264 -18.14 1.13 10.23
N THR A 265 -16.90 1.04 9.72
CA THR A 265 -16.63 0.38 8.45
C THR A 265 -16.94 -1.12 8.53
N ALA A 266 -16.54 -1.78 9.63
CA ALA A 266 -16.87 -3.18 9.88
C ALA A 266 -18.37 -3.41 9.98
N ALA A 267 -19.08 -2.58 10.73
CA ALA A 267 -20.54 -2.67 10.88
C ALA A 267 -21.28 -2.50 9.54
N VAL A 268 -20.83 -1.58 8.67
CA VAL A 268 -21.39 -1.42 7.31
C VAL A 268 -21.14 -2.68 6.46
N LYS A 269 -19.95 -3.26 6.54
CA LYS A 269 -19.63 -4.51 5.84
C LYS A 269 -20.53 -5.65 6.28
N GLU A 270 -20.68 -5.88 7.60
CA GLU A 270 -21.52 -6.92 8.16
C GLU A 270 -23.01 -6.73 7.77
N TYR A 271 -23.51 -5.51 7.90
CA TYR A 271 -24.87 -5.17 7.47
C TYR A 271 -25.08 -5.45 5.98
N THR A 272 -24.12 -5.04 5.14
CA THR A 272 -24.19 -5.27 3.69
C THR A 272 -24.22 -6.75 3.35
N LEU A 273 -23.31 -7.55 3.93
CA LEU A 273 -23.28 -9.00 3.72
C LEU A 273 -24.55 -9.69 4.21
N SER A 274 -25.08 -9.31 5.37
CA SER A 274 -26.33 -9.83 5.89
C SER A 274 -27.49 -9.57 4.91
N LYS A 275 -27.62 -8.32 4.43
CA LYS A 275 -28.69 -7.94 3.49
C LYS A 275 -28.52 -8.60 2.12
N LEU A 276 -27.31 -8.77 1.64
CA LEU A 276 -27.04 -9.48 0.38
C LEU A 276 -27.41 -10.97 0.47
N ARG A 277 -27.09 -11.64 1.57
CA ARG A 277 -27.48 -13.04 1.81
C ARG A 277 -28.99 -13.23 1.88
N GLU A 278 -29.69 -12.30 2.52
CA GLU A 278 -31.15 -12.29 2.62
C GLU A 278 -31.81 -12.06 1.26
N ALA A 279 -31.37 -11.05 0.51
CA ALA A 279 -32.03 -10.58 -0.72
C ALA A 279 -31.62 -11.37 -1.98
N VAL A 280 -30.43 -11.99 -1.99
CA VAL A 280 -29.86 -12.66 -3.15
C VAL A 280 -29.38 -14.06 -2.76
N PRO A 281 -30.28 -15.07 -2.66
CA PRO A 281 -29.93 -16.43 -2.17
C PRO A 281 -28.85 -17.16 -2.98
N ARG A 282 -28.62 -16.76 -4.23
CA ARG A 282 -27.56 -17.34 -5.10
C ARG A 282 -26.20 -16.67 -4.92
N LEU A 283 -26.11 -15.59 -4.14
CA LEU A 283 -24.84 -14.92 -3.91
C LEU A 283 -23.94 -15.79 -3.02
N GLU A 284 -22.73 -15.96 -3.45
CA GLU A 284 -21.68 -16.65 -2.68
C GLU A 284 -20.65 -15.62 -2.20
N VAL A 285 -20.24 -15.74 -0.96
CA VAL A 285 -19.15 -14.95 -0.40
C VAL A 285 -17.84 -15.70 -0.69
N ILE A 286 -17.01 -15.13 -1.56
CA ILE A 286 -15.67 -15.65 -1.87
C ILE A 286 -14.77 -15.47 -0.66
N SER A 287 -14.82 -14.27 -0.06
CA SER A 287 -14.08 -13.95 1.16
C SER A 287 -14.82 -12.84 1.90
N GLU A 288 -15.08 -13.07 3.19
CA GLU A 288 -15.52 -11.99 4.07
C GLU A 288 -14.38 -11.00 4.32
N GLY A 289 -13.14 -11.46 4.16
CA GLY A 289 -11.93 -10.70 4.42
C GLY A 289 -11.79 -10.37 5.92
N ASP A 290 -10.57 -10.28 6.38
CA ASP A 290 -10.31 -9.84 7.76
C ASP A 290 -10.34 -8.30 7.84
N ALA A 291 -9.98 -7.62 6.74
CA ALA A 291 -9.99 -6.17 6.67
C ALA A 291 -11.41 -5.61 6.65
N PRO A 292 -11.73 -4.56 7.42
CA PRO A 292 -13.10 -4.06 7.58
C PRO A 292 -13.67 -3.42 6.30
N HIS A 293 -12.85 -3.04 5.35
CA HIS A 293 -13.22 -2.24 4.18
C HIS A 293 -13.30 -3.03 2.86
N ILE A 294 -13.06 -4.35 2.86
CA ILE A 294 -13.14 -5.20 1.66
C ILE A 294 -13.92 -6.47 1.99
N CYS A 295 -14.79 -6.85 1.07
CA CYS A 295 -15.35 -8.19 0.99
C CYS A 295 -15.47 -8.58 -0.49
N ALA A 296 -15.32 -9.87 -0.79
CA ALA A 296 -15.44 -10.40 -2.13
C ALA A 296 -16.64 -11.33 -2.23
N VAL A 297 -17.52 -11.07 -3.19
CA VAL A 297 -18.72 -11.85 -3.45
C VAL A 297 -18.79 -12.24 -4.92
N THR A 298 -19.48 -13.33 -5.24
CA THR A 298 -19.78 -13.71 -6.61
C THR A 298 -21.25 -14.07 -6.77
N LEU A 299 -21.76 -13.89 -7.98
CA LEU A 299 -23.09 -14.30 -8.37
C LEU A 299 -22.95 -15.40 -9.44
N PRO A 300 -23.01 -16.69 -9.05
CA PRO A 300 -22.84 -17.80 -9.99
C PRO A 300 -23.77 -17.71 -11.19
N GLY A 301 -23.22 -17.99 -12.38
CA GLY A 301 -23.94 -17.90 -13.65
C GLY A 301 -23.90 -16.51 -14.31
N TYR A 302 -23.32 -15.51 -13.68
CA TYR A 302 -23.13 -14.17 -14.26
C TYR A 302 -21.65 -13.82 -14.35
N LYS A 303 -21.27 -13.19 -15.47
CA LYS A 303 -19.91 -12.62 -15.60
C LYS A 303 -19.79 -11.38 -14.72
N SER A 304 -18.72 -11.26 -13.96
CA SER A 304 -18.50 -10.15 -13.03
C SER A 304 -18.54 -8.78 -13.69
N GLU A 305 -17.97 -8.65 -14.91
CA GLU A 305 -18.00 -7.39 -15.65
C GLU A 305 -19.42 -6.95 -16.01
N VAL A 306 -20.33 -7.90 -16.30
CA VAL A 306 -21.74 -7.61 -16.60
C VAL A 306 -22.44 -7.11 -15.32
N VAL A 307 -22.21 -7.77 -14.20
CA VAL A 307 -22.78 -7.36 -12.90
C VAL A 307 -22.32 -5.96 -12.52
N VAL A 308 -21.01 -5.69 -12.61
CA VAL A 308 -20.43 -4.36 -12.32
C VAL A 308 -21.03 -3.29 -13.23
N ARG A 309 -21.19 -3.57 -14.52
CA ARG A 309 -21.79 -2.63 -15.47
C ARG A 309 -23.26 -2.33 -15.13
N VAL A 310 -24.07 -3.36 -14.89
CA VAL A 310 -25.49 -3.20 -14.53
C VAL A 310 -25.66 -2.41 -13.22
N LEU A 311 -24.80 -2.65 -12.24
CA LEU A 311 -24.79 -1.87 -10.98
C LEU A 311 -24.36 -0.42 -11.24
N GLY A 312 -23.33 -0.21 -12.05
CA GLY A 312 -22.86 1.12 -12.43
C GLY A 312 -23.91 1.95 -13.15
N ASP A 313 -24.66 1.34 -14.07
CA ASP A 313 -25.77 1.98 -14.78
C ASP A 313 -26.90 2.41 -13.82
N ARG A 314 -26.97 1.82 -12.61
CA ARG A 314 -27.90 2.16 -11.54
C ARG A 314 -27.27 3.03 -10.43
N GLY A 315 -26.10 3.60 -10.69
CA GLY A 315 -25.40 4.48 -9.74
C GLY A 315 -24.68 3.76 -8.60
N VAL A 316 -24.52 2.43 -8.64
CA VAL A 316 -23.79 1.67 -7.62
C VAL A 316 -22.40 1.28 -8.14
N CYS A 317 -21.35 1.83 -7.53
CA CYS A 317 -19.95 1.60 -7.93
C CYS A 317 -19.30 0.50 -7.10
N VAL A 318 -18.93 -0.59 -7.76
CA VAL A 318 -18.15 -1.72 -7.25
C VAL A 318 -17.12 -2.15 -8.29
N SER A 319 -16.13 -2.95 -7.92
CA SER A 319 -15.14 -3.51 -8.86
C SER A 319 -15.34 -5.02 -9.08
N SER A 320 -14.87 -5.52 -10.23
CA SER A 320 -14.63 -6.93 -10.49
C SER A 320 -13.12 -7.20 -10.45
N GLY A 321 -12.63 -7.84 -9.39
CA GLY A 321 -11.20 -8.01 -9.17
C GLY A 321 -10.46 -6.68 -8.96
N SER A 322 -9.15 -6.61 -9.20
CA SER A 322 -8.42 -5.36 -9.05
C SER A 322 -8.71 -4.39 -10.19
N ALA A 323 -8.92 -3.12 -9.86
CA ALA A 323 -9.13 -2.05 -10.85
C ALA A 323 -7.96 -1.88 -11.85
N CYS A 324 -6.81 -2.50 -11.56
CA CYS A 324 -5.60 -2.47 -12.39
C CYS A 324 -5.53 -3.59 -13.44
N HIS A 325 -6.40 -4.63 -13.38
CA HIS A 325 -6.47 -5.70 -14.36
C HIS A 325 -7.52 -5.37 -15.44
N ARG A 326 -7.23 -4.41 -16.31
CA ARG A 326 -8.00 -4.23 -17.54
C ARG A 326 -7.46 -5.17 -18.61
N GLY A 327 -8.19 -6.26 -18.84
CA GLY A 327 -8.13 -7.05 -20.07
C GLY A 327 -6.95 -8.02 -20.18
N ARG A 328 -7.16 -9.23 -19.71
CA ARG A 328 -6.71 -10.46 -20.40
C ARG A 328 -7.85 -11.46 -20.42
#